data_5a0e6ae030353681e80f0bca59995754
#
_entry.id   5a0e6ae030353681e80f0bca59995754
#
_cell.length_a   1.000
_cell.length_b   1.000
_cell.length_c   1.000
_cell.angle_alpha   90.00
_cell.angle_beta   90.00
_cell.angle_gamma   90.00
#
_symmetry.space_group_name_H-M   'P 1'
#
loop_
_entity.id
_entity.type
_entity.pdbx_description
1 polymer ?
#
loop_
_entity_poly.entity_id
_entity_poly.type
_entity_poly.pdbx_seq_one_letter_code
_entity_poly.pdbx_strand_id
1 'polypeptide(L)'
;MAQLTNERTEEYERRTRRILTTVEHRQREIGAILNTSVINAARAGRFAASSKVITIVIGAFIATSGAAQILFGGENQIALVAYTLLGVAIAAVVALSTAFRFDDRSSGLNRLGVDCRAAMLDLHYRYHRNTEGAETGEERLAAASDMIVEWDRHLAQLRQRAADLGIIVVIEYQPVASEE
;
A
#
# COMPACT_ATOMS: atom_id res chain seq x y z
N MET A 1 -19.69 -9.54 49.93
CA MET A 1 -19.64 -8.33 49.08
C MET A 1 -18.25 -8.09 48.48
N ALA A 2 -17.15 -8.21 49.22
CA ALA A 2 -15.79 -7.99 48.67
C ALA A 2 -15.39 -8.91 47.50
N GLN A 3 -15.82 -10.18 47.50
CA GLN A 3 -15.53 -11.12 46.38
C GLN A 3 -16.21 -10.74 45.06
N LEU A 4 -17.48 -10.30 45.11
CA LEU A 4 -18.22 -9.86 43.91
C LEU A 4 -17.65 -8.58 43.30
N THR A 5 -17.01 -7.74 44.11
CA THR A 5 -16.35 -6.52 43.60
C THR A 5 -15.04 -6.87 42.93
N ASN A 6 -14.31 -7.85 43.42
CA ASN A 6 -13.05 -8.29 42.88
C ASN A 6 -13.24 -9.00 41.52
N GLU A 7 -14.24 -9.88 41.40
CA GLU A 7 -14.58 -10.57 40.14
C GLU A 7 -14.98 -9.60 39.02
N ARG A 8 -15.77 -8.56 39.33
CA ARG A 8 -16.14 -7.51 38.38
C ARG A 8 -14.93 -6.72 37.92
N THR A 9 -14.00 -6.42 38.80
CA THR A 9 -12.79 -5.67 38.47
C THR A 9 -11.89 -6.49 37.53
N GLU A 10 -11.71 -7.78 37.82
CA GLU A 10 -10.93 -8.68 36.96
C GLU A 10 -11.56 -8.90 35.57
N GLU A 11 -12.90 -9.00 35.53
CA GLU A 11 -13.59 -9.12 34.22
C GLU A 11 -13.44 -7.84 33.41
N TYR A 12 -13.55 -6.68 34.05
CA TYR A 12 -13.33 -5.38 33.40
C TYR A 12 -11.91 -5.25 32.84
N GLU A 13 -10.89 -5.61 33.62
CA GLU A 13 -9.50 -5.59 33.17
C GLU A 13 -9.26 -6.54 31.99
N ARG A 14 -9.82 -7.76 32.03
CA ARG A 14 -9.73 -8.72 30.93
C ARG A 14 -10.39 -8.19 29.65
N ARG A 15 -11.55 -7.57 29.74
CA ARG A 15 -12.23 -6.94 28.59
C ARG A 15 -11.41 -5.78 28.03
N THR A 16 -10.87 -4.94 28.89
CA THR A 16 -10.01 -3.80 28.49
C THR A 16 -8.76 -4.29 27.75
N ARG A 17 -8.06 -5.29 28.27
CA ARG A 17 -6.89 -5.87 27.59
C ARG A 17 -7.24 -6.43 26.21
N ARG A 18 -8.35 -7.16 26.08
CA ARG A 18 -8.80 -7.69 24.78
C ARG A 18 -9.06 -6.58 23.76
N ILE A 19 -9.71 -5.51 24.16
CA ILE A 19 -9.99 -4.36 23.30
C ILE A 19 -8.68 -3.70 22.85
N LEU A 20 -7.77 -3.45 23.78
CA LEU A 20 -6.48 -2.84 23.48
C LEU A 20 -5.65 -3.69 22.49
N THR A 21 -5.55 -5.00 22.74
CA THR A 21 -4.84 -5.91 21.83
C THR A 21 -5.49 -5.96 20.45
N THR A 22 -6.82 -5.90 20.36
CA THR A 22 -7.52 -5.85 19.07
C THR A 22 -7.22 -4.55 18.33
N VAL A 23 -7.26 -3.40 19.01
CA VAL A 23 -6.93 -2.10 18.44
C VAL A 23 -5.49 -2.09 17.90
N GLU A 24 -4.52 -2.55 18.70
CA GLU A 24 -3.12 -2.64 18.28
C GLU A 24 -2.94 -3.56 17.07
N HIS A 25 -3.63 -4.69 17.05
CA HIS A 25 -3.56 -5.62 15.91
C HIS A 25 -4.07 -4.97 14.62
N ARG A 26 -5.22 -4.27 14.67
CA ARG A 26 -5.76 -3.55 13.53
C ARG A 26 -4.84 -2.43 13.06
N GLN A 27 -4.25 -1.72 14.00
CA GLN A 27 -3.31 -0.64 13.69
C GLN A 27 -2.05 -1.17 12.99
N ARG A 28 -1.50 -2.29 13.46
CA ARG A 28 -0.37 -2.97 12.80
C ARG A 28 -0.73 -3.44 11.40
N GLU A 29 -1.93 -3.95 11.20
CA GLU A 29 -2.41 -4.41 9.89
C GLU A 29 -2.52 -3.25 8.88
N ILE A 30 -3.14 -2.14 9.28
CA ILE A 30 -3.19 -0.95 8.42
C ILE A 30 -1.78 -0.44 8.12
N GLY A 31 -0.89 -0.45 9.11
CA GLY A 31 0.52 -0.11 8.95
C GLY A 31 1.25 -1.01 7.96
N ALA A 32 0.97 -2.32 7.98
CA ALA A 32 1.54 -3.27 7.03
C ALA A 32 1.05 -3.01 5.59
N ILE A 33 -0.26 -2.76 5.40
CA ILE A 33 -0.82 -2.37 4.09
C ILE A 33 -0.17 -1.08 3.60
N LEU A 34 -0.07 -0.07 4.47
CA LEU A 34 0.57 1.21 4.15
C LEU A 34 2.02 1.03 3.71
N ASN A 35 2.83 0.34 4.49
CA ASN A 35 4.24 0.13 4.20
C ASN A 35 4.43 -0.63 2.86
N THR A 36 3.67 -1.70 2.66
CA THR A 36 3.72 -2.49 1.43
C THR A 36 3.27 -1.66 0.22
N SER A 37 2.22 -0.84 0.36
CA SER A 37 1.74 0.03 -0.72
C SER A 37 2.78 1.09 -1.10
N VAL A 38 3.43 1.73 -0.13
CA VAL A 38 4.46 2.75 -0.36
C VAL A 38 5.69 2.16 -1.07
N ILE A 39 6.17 0.99 -0.61
CA ILE A 39 7.31 0.32 -1.23
C ILE A 39 7.00 -0.08 -2.68
N ASN A 40 5.83 -0.66 -2.92
CA ASN A 40 5.43 -1.08 -4.26
C ASN A 40 5.12 0.11 -5.19
N ALA A 41 4.54 1.19 -4.67
CA ALA A 41 4.36 2.44 -5.41
C ALA A 41 5.71 3.02 -5.87
N ALA A 42 6.69 3.08 -4.97
CA ALA A 42 8.02 3.56 -5.29
C ALA A 42 8.73 2.69 -6.36
N ARG A 43 8.59 1.36 -6.27
CA ARG A 43 9.13 0.44 -7.28
C ARG A 43 8.45 0.62 -8.65
N ALA A 44 7.13 0.64 -8.69
CA ALA A 44 6.36 0.84 -9.91
C ALA A 44 6.66 2.20 -10.55
N GLY A 45 6.73 3.27 -9.76
CA GLY A 45 7.07 4.62 -10.22
C GLY A 45 8.47 4.72 -10.79
N ARG A 46 9.47 4.10 -10.14
CA ARG A 46 10.85 4.05 -10.67
C ARG A 46 10.90 3.32 -12.02
N PHE A 47 10.20 2.18 -12.13
CA PHE A 47 10.16 1.42 -13.39
C PHE A 47 9.49 2.23 -14.49
N ALA A 48 8.35 2.86 -14.22
CA ALA A 48 7.66 3.73 -15.15
C ALA A 48 8.54 4.91 -15.61
N ALA A 49 9.23 5.58 -14.70
CA ALA A 49 10.13 6.67 -15.02
C ALA A 49 11.32 6.20 -15.87
N SER A 50 11.95 5.07 -15.49
CA SER A 50 13.08 4.51 -16.24
C SER A 50 12.68 4.10 -17.65
N SER A 51 11.52 3.46 -17.84
CA SER A 51 11.04 3.07 -19.16
C SER A 51 10.80 4.28 -20.08
N LYS A 52 10.26 5.38 -19.55
CA LYS A 52 10.06 6.64 -20.29
C LYS A 52 11.39 7.25 -20.71
N VAL A 53 12.35 7.33 -19.79
CA VAL A 53 13.70 7.87 -20.09
C VAL A 53 14.40 7.02 -21.16
N ILE A 54 14.39 5.70 -21.02
CA ILE A 54 14.98 4.78 -21.98
C ILE A 54 14.34 4.98 -23.37
N THR A 55 13.01 5.03 -23.45
CA THR A 55 12.29 5.24 -24.70
C THR A 55 12.67 6.56 -25.38
N ILE A 56 12.78 7.65 -24.59
CA ILE A 56 13.17 8.97 -25.12
C ILE A 56 14.61 8.96 -25.60
N VAL A 57 15.54 8.42 -24.83
CA VAL A 57 16.98 8.39 -25.19
C VAL A 57 17.21 7.55 -26.45
N ILE A 58 16.64 6.35 -26.49
CA ILE A 58 16.80 5.48 -27.65
C ILE A 58 16.07 6.07 -28.87
N GLY A 59 14.88 6.65 -28.70
CA GLY A 59 14.15 7.32 -29.77
C GLY A 59 14.93 8.51 -30.37
N ALA A 60 15.51 9.34 -29.49
CA ALA A 60 16.39 10.43 -29.92
C ALA A 60 17.63 9.93 -30.66
N PHE A 61 18.24 8.85 -30.18
CA PHE A 61 19.40 8.24 -30.82
C PHE A 61 19.06 7.72 -32.21
N ILE A 62 17.95 7.02 -32.39
CA ILE A 62 17.49 6.52 -33.69
C ILE A 62 17.20 7.68 -34.66
N ALA A 63 16.51 8.73 -34.17
CA ALA A 63 16.19 9.89 -35.00
C ALA A 63 17.46 10.61 -35.49
N THR A 64 18.46 10.79 -34.63
CA THR A 64 19.71 11.47 -34.95
C THR A 64 20.56 10.64 -35.93
N SER A 65 20.64 9.33 -35.74
CA SER A 65 21.43 8.46 -36.56
C SER A 65 20.78 8.19 -37.93
N GLY A 66 19.44 8.13 -38.00
CA GLY A 66 18.71 8.10 -39.24
C GLY A 66 18.99 9.34 -40.10
N ALA A 67 18.99 10.53 -39.47
CA ALA A 67 19.37 11.78 -40.13
C ALA A 67 20.82 11.78 -40.61
N ALA A 68 21.75 11.25 -39.80
CA ALA A 68 23.17 11.13 -40.18
C ALA A 68 23.39 10.20 -41.37
N GLN A 69 22.65 9.08 -41.46
CA GLN A 69 22.74 8.19 -42.63
C GLN A 69 22.27 8.83 -43.94
N ILE A 70 21.17 9.62 -43.85
CA ILE A 70 20.67 10.36 -45.01
C ILE A 70 21.66 11.43 -45.46
N LEU A 71 22.34 12.10 -44.54
CA LEU A 71 23.29 13.17 -44.84
C LEU A 71 24.66 12.67 -45.31
N PHE A 72 25.11 11.52 -44.78
CA PHE A 72 26.47 11.03 -45.04
C PHE A 72 26.56 9.79 -45.93
N GLY A 73 25.44 9.27 -46.45
CA GLY A 73 25.39 8.28 -47.53
C GLY A 73 26.08 6.94 -47.26
N GLY A 74 26.00 6.40 -46.06
CA GLY A 74 26.68 5.16 -45.69
C GLY A 74 25.79 3.94 -45.77
N GLU A 75 26.00 3.05 -46.76
CA GLU A 75 25.44 1.68 -46.80
C GLU A 75 26.14 0.75 -45.78
N ASN A 76 26.00 1.02 -44.52
CA ASN A 76 26.61 0.15 -43.50
C ASN A 76 25.53 -0.84 -43.00
N GLN A 77 25.55 -2.10 -43.47
CA GLN A 77 24.62 -3.16 -43.08
C GLN A 77 24.61 -3.41 -41.57
N ILE A 78 25.75 -3.24 -40.89
CA ILE A 78 25.88 -3.40 -39.43
C ILE A 78 25.06 -2.32 -38.71
N ALA A 79 25.10 -1.10 -39.21
CA ALA A 79 24.32 0.00 -38.64
C ALA A 79 22.80 -0.27 -38.78
N LEU A 80 22.37 -0.77 -39.94
CA LEU A 80 20.98 -1.09 -40.23
C LEU A 80 20.45 -2.19 -39.30
N VAL A 81 21.24 -3.25 -39.05
CA VAL A 81 20.90 -4.32 -38.09
C VAL A 81 20.81 -3.77 -36.67
N ALA A 82 21.77 -2.93 -36.26
CA ALA A 82 21.77 -2.32 -34.93
C ALA A 82 20.52 -1.45 -34.71
N TYR A 83 20.11 -0.63 -35.66
CA TYR A 83 18.90 0.19 -35.59
C TYR A 83 17.62 -0.64 -35.52
N THR A 84 17.57 -1.73 -36.31
CA THR A 84 16.42 -2.64 -36.26
C THR A 84 16.28 -3.28 -34.87
N LEU A 85 17.38 -3.76 -34.30
CA LEU A 85 17.39 -4.34 -32.94
C LEU A 85 16.98 -3.30 -31.87
N LEU A 86 17.48 -2.07 -31.99
CA LEU A 86 17.08 -0.97 -31.10
C LEU A 86 15.59 -0.63 -31.23
N GLY A 87 15.06 -0.61 -32.43
CA GLY A 87 13.63 -0.39 -32.70
C GLY A 87 12.75 -1.48 -32.07
N VAL A 88 13.17 -2.75 -32.22
CA VAL A 88 12.49 -3.88 -31.56
C VAL A 88 12.54 -3.77 -30.02
N ALA A 89 13.70 -3.38 -29.47
CA ALA A 89 13.83 -3.18 -28.04
C ALA A 89 12.91 -2.08 -27.50
N ILE A 90 12.78 -0.94 -28.21
CA ILE A 90 11.84 0.12 -27.84
C ILE A 90 10.41 -0.40 -27.91
N ALA A 91 10.03 -1.07 -29.00
CA ALA A 91 8.69 -1.61 -29.16
C ALA A 91 8.34 -2.57 -28.02
N ALA A 92 9.27 -3.42 -27.60
CA ALA A 92 9.10 -4.31 -26.47
C ALA A 92 8.92 -3.54 -25.16
N VAL A 93 9.75 -2.51 -24.87
CA VAL A 93 9.62 -1.70 -23.65
C VAL A 93 8.28 -0.95 -23.62
N VAL A 94 7.86 -0.37 -24.75
CA VAL A 94 6.57 0.33 -24.85
C VAL A 94 5.40 -0.64 -24.67
N ALA A 95 5.45 -1.80 -25.33
CA ALA A 95 4.43 -2.83 -25.17
C ALA A 95 4.33 -3.32 -23.72
N LEU A 96 5.46 -3.55 -23.04
CA LEU A 96 5.48 -3.93 -21.62
C LEU A 96 4.90 -2.83 -20.74
N SER A 97 5.30 -1.58 -20.94
CA SER A 97 4.82 -0.45 -20.14
C SER A 97 3.31 -0.24 -20.30
N THR A 98 2.78 -0.46 -21.51
CA THR A 98 1.36 -0.35 -21.82
C THR A 98 0.56 -1.53 -21.24
N ALA A 99 1.08 -2.76 -21.37
CA ALA A 99 0.43 -3.97 -20.88
C ALA A 99 0.31 -3.96 -19.34
N PHE A 100 1.35 -3.53 -18.64
CA PHE A 100 1.39 -3.54 -17.18
C PHE A 100 0.86 -2.26 -16.51
N ARG A 101 0.54 -1.21 -17.27
CA ARG A 101 0.00 0.07 -16.78
C ARG A 101 0.69 0.55 -15.49
N PHE A 102 2.01 0.56 -15.47
CA PHE A 102 2.79 0.88 -14.27
C PHE A 102 2.46 2.26 -13.67
N ASP A 103 2.10 3.25 -14.47
CA ASP A 103 1.70 4.58 -14.02
C ASP A 103 0.37 4.52 -13.24
N ASP A 104 -0.62 3.81 -13.76
CA ASP A 104 -1.93 3.64 -13.11
C ASP A 104 -1.78 2.86 -11.79
N ARG A 105 -0.97 1.81 -11.82
CA ARG A 105 -0.68 1.00 -10.64
C ARG A 105 0.05 1.80 -9.56
N SER A 106 1.06 2.60 -9.94
CA SER A 106 1.77 3.46 -9.00
C SER A 106 0.85 4.50 -8.36
N SER A 107 -0.02 5.14 -9.15
CA SER A 107 -0.99 6.12 -8.65
C SER A 107 -2.05 5.47 -7.75
N GLY A 108 -2.54 4.28 -8.09
CA GLY A 108 -3.46 3.49 -7.27
C GLY A 108 -2.85 3.12 -5.90
N LEU A 109 -1.60 2.67 -5.90
CA LEU A 109 -0.85 2.34 -4.68
C LEU A 109 -0.60 3.56 -3.80
N ASN A 110 -0.30 4.72 -4.40
CA ASN A 110 -0.15 5.97 -3.66
C ASN A 110 -1.47 6.41 -3.01
N ARG A 111 -2.60 6.29 -3.73
CA ARG A 111 -3.94 6.58 -3.18
C ARG A 111 -4.25 5.65 -2.01
N LEU A 112 -4.01 4.36 -2.15
CA LEU A 112 -4.18 3.41 -1.05
C LEU A 112 -3.33 3.80 0.17
N GLY A 113 -2.09 4.24 -0.03
CA GLY A 113 -1.24 4.74 1.05
C GLY A 113 -1.81 5.98 1.75
N VAL A 114 -2.41 6.91 1.00
CA VAL A 114 -3.10 8.08 1.56
C VAL A 114 -4.34 7.65 2.34
N ASP A 115 -5.14 6.73 1.80
CA ASP A 115 -6.34 6.21 2.47
C ASP A 115 -5.99 5.49 3.79
N CYS A 116 -4.91 4.71 3.81
CA CYS A 116 -4.41 4.07 5.03
C CYS A 116 -3.98 5.09 6.09
N ARG A 117 -3.26 6.15 5.69
CA ARG A 117 -2.87 7.23 6.62
C ARG A 117 -4.08 7.98 7.16
N ALA A 118 -5.04 8.30 6.30
CA ALA A 118 -6.28 8.95 6.69
C ALA A 118 -7.07 8.08 7.68
N ALA A 119 -7.17 6.78 7.42
CA ALA A 119 -7.81 5.83 8.34
C ALA A 119 -7.11 5.77 9.69
N MET A 120 -5.78 5.72 9.74
CA MET A 120 -5.01 5.71 10.99
C MET A 120 -5.22 6.99 11.81
N LEU A 121 -5.25 8.16 11.15
CA LEU A 121 -5.47 9.44 11.81
C LEU A 121 -6.91 9.57 12.34
N ASP A 122 -7.91 9.19 11.53
CA ASP A 122 -9.32 9.20 11.93
C ASP A 122 -9.55 8.28 13.13
N LEU A 123 -8.98 7.11 13.10
CA LEU A 123 -8.96 6.14 14.17
C LEU A 123 -8.41 6.70 15.47
N HIS A 124 -7.24 7.32 15.41
CA HIS A 124 -6.59 7.90 16.57
C HIS A 124 -7.44 9.05 17.16
N TYR A 125 -7.94 9.93 16.30
CA TYR A 125 -8.78 11.05 16.72
C TYR A 125 -10.10 10.60 17.35
N ARG A 126 -10.81 9.65 16.74
CA ARG A 126 -12.08 9.15 17.27
C ARG A 126 -11.90 8.36 18.56
N TYR A 127 -10.80 7.60 18.66
CA TYR A 127 -10.48 6.90 19.92
C TYR A 127 -10.36 7.89 21.08
N HIS A 128 -9.55 8.93 20.93
CA HIS A 128 -9.39 9.94 21.97
C HIS A 128 -10.71 10.66 22.27
N ARG A 129 -11.41 11.12 21.25
CA ARG A 129 -12.68 11.84 21.42
C ARG A 129 -13.74 11.00 22.16
N ASN A 130 -13.90 9.75 21.81
CA ASN A 130 -14.91 8.89 22.40
C ASN A 130 -14.52 8.44 23.83
N THR A 131 -13.24 8.29 24.10
CA THR A 131 -12.76 7.92 25.43
C THR A 131 -12.69 9.10 26.41
N GLU A 132 -12.42 10.31 25.93
CA GLU A 132 -12.43 11.52 26.74
C GLU A 132 -13.84 11.96 27.17
N GLY A 133 -14.87 11.69 26.34
CA GLY A 133 -16.26 12.03 26.64
C GLY A 133 -16.99 11.03 27.55
N ALA A 134 -16.40 9.88 27.84
CA ALA A 134 -17.03 8.84 28.67
C ALA A 134 -16.72 9.06 30.16
N GLU A 135 -17.78 9.23 30.96
CA GLU A 135 -17.66 9.47 32.41
C GLU A 135 -17.33 8.18 33.17
N THR A 136 -17.82 7.05 32.71
CA THR A 136 -17.63 5.74 33.33
C THR A 136 -16.73 4.80 32.55
N GLY A 137 -16.10 3.84 33.23
CA GLY A 137 -15.28 2.83 32.57
C GLY A 137 -16.07 1.92 31.64
N GLU A 138 -17.33 1.61 31.94
CA GLU A 138 -18.21 0.81 31.10
C GLU A 138 -18.56 1.54 29.80
N GLU A 139 -18.84 2.83 29.86
CA GLU A 139 -19.09 3.67 28.67
C GLU A 139 -17.85 3.73 27.77
N ARG A 140 -16.64 3.82 28.34
CA ARG A 140 -15.38 3.78 27.58
C ARG A 140 -15.20 2.45 26.85
N LEU A 141 -15.52 1.34 27.51
CA LEU A 141 -15.45 0.01 26.88
C LEU A 141 -16.49 -0.16 25.77
N ALA A 142 -17.73 0.31 25.97
CA ALA A 142 -18.77 0.28 24.97
C ALA A 142 -18.36 1.11 23.74
N ALA A 143 -17.93 2.36 23.95
CA ALA A 143 -17.47 3.23 22.86
C ALA A 143 -16.27 2.64 22.10
N ALA A 144 -15.32 2.00 22.78
CA ALA A 144 -14.19 1.34 22.16
C ALA A 144 -14.63 0.09 21.35
N SER A 145 -15.61 -0.66 21.85
CA SER A 145 -16.16 -1.83 21.15
C SER A 145 -16.87 -1.44 19.86
N ASP A 146 -17.73 -0.41 19.89
CA ASP A 146 -18.45 0.09 18.73
C ASP A 146 -17.47 0.60 17.66
N MET A 147 -16.41 1.23 18.11
CA MET A 147 -15.36 1.72 17.23
C MET A 147 -14.61 0.59 16.52
N ILE A 148 -14.35 -0.54 17.18
CA ILE A 148 -13.71 -1.70 16.55
C ILE A 148 -14.56 -2.22 15.38
N VAL A 149 -15.88 -2.25 15.50
CA VAL A 149 -16.79 -2.69 14.43
C VAL A 149 -16.70 -1.76 13.22
N GLU A 150 -16.63 -0.44 13.44
CA GLU A 150 -16.45 0.52 12.36
C GLU A 150 -15.08 0.35 11.68
N TRP A 151 -14.05 0.10 12.46
CA TRP A 151 -12.71 -0.19 11.96
C TRP A 151 -12.63 -1.43 11.11
N ASP A 152 -13.27 -2.49 11.51
CA ASP A 152 -13.29 -3.74 10.74
C ASP A 152 -13.91 -3.50 9.36
N ARG A 153 -14.91 -2.63 9.27
CA ARG A 153 -15.50 -2.23 7.99
C ARG A 153 -14.51 -1.45 7.11
N HIS A 154 -13.82 -0.45 7.68
CA HIS A 154 -12.80 0.30 6.95
C HIS A 154 -11.62 -0.58 6.53
N LEU A 155 -11.17 -1.46 7.42
CA LEU A 155 -10.08 -2.39 7.14
C LEU A 155 -10.46 -3.37 6.02
N ALA A 156 -11.70 -3.87 6.00
CA ALA A 156 -12.19 -4.72 4.92
C ALA A 156 -12.15 -4.00 3.56
N GLN A 157 -12.51 -2.71 3.51
CA GLN A 157 -12.41 -1.90 2.30
C GLN A 157 -10.95 -1.69 1.85
N LEU A 158 -10.05 -1.42 2.80
CA LEU A 158 -8.62 -1.28 2.50
C LEU A 158 -8.01 -2.59 1.99
N ARG A 159 -8.37 -3.73 2.58
CA ARG A 159 -7.97 -5.07 2.12
C ARG A 159 -8.44 -5.34 0.70
N GLN A 160 -9.72 -5.03 0.41
CA GLN A 160 -10.26 -5.20 -0.93
C GLN A 160 -9.49 -4.37 -1.95
N ARG A 161 -9.27 -3.09 -1.68
CA ARG A 161 -8.47 -2.22 -2.56
C ARG A 161 -7.03 -2.70 -2.71
N ALA A 162 -6.42 -3.18 -1.63
CA ALA A 162 -5.07 -3.77 -1.68
C ALA A 162 -5.02 -5.00 -2.58
N ALA A 163 -6.02 -5.88 -2.48
CA ALA A 163 -6.15 -7.07 -3.32
C ALA A 163 -6.36 -6.70 -4.80
N ASP A 164 -7.20 -5.71 -5.10
CA ASP A 164 -7.44 -5.20 -6.45
C ASP A 164 -6.15 -4.66 -7.11
N LEU A 165 -5.25 -4.12 -6.29
CA LEU A 165 -3.92 -3.65 -6.72
C LEU A 165 -2.85 -4.76 -6.71
N GLY A 166 -3.22 -6.00 -6.39
CA GLY A 166 -2.32 -7.15 -6.33
C GLY A 166 -1.32 -7.09 -5.17
N ILE A 167 -1.71 -6.45 -4.05
CA ILE A 167 -0.93 -6.50 -2.81
C ILE A 167 -1.37 -7.69 -1.99
N ILE A 168 -0.45 -8.61 -1.74
CA ILE A 168 -0.63 -9.70 -0.79
C ILE A 168 -0.04 -9.22 0.54
N VAL A 169 -0.91 -8.92 1.51
CA VAL A 169 -0.49 -8.62 2.87
C VAL A 169 -0.42 -9.92 3.64
N VAL A 170 0.78 -10.41 3.88
CA VAL A 170 1.02 -11.53 4.78
C VAL A 170 1.02 -10.96 6.20
N ILE A 171 -0.07 -11.18 6.92
CA ILE A 171 -0.13 -10.85 8.34
C ILE A 171 0.34 -12.09 9.07
N GLU A 172 1.52 -12.02 9.65
CA GLU A 172 2.02 -13.05 10.53
C GLU A 172 1.16 -13.02 11.80
N TYR A 173 0.23 -13.98 11.90
CA TYR A 173 -0.61 -14.13 13.08
C TYR A 173 0.28 -14.68 14.20
N GLN A 174 0.80 -13.81 15.05
CA GLN A 174 1.35 -14.28 16.33
C GLN A 174 0.16 -14.61 17.24
N PRO A 175 -0.08 -15.90 17.52
CA PRO A 175 -1.09 -16.26 18.51
C PRO A 175 -0.66 -15.63 19.82
N VAL A 176 -1.58 -14.90 20.43
CA VAL A 176 -1.41 -14.44 21.82
C VAL A 176 -1.15 -15.69 22.64
N ALA A 177 0.06 -15.83 23.18
CA ALA A 177 0.38 -16.91 24.08
C ALA A 177 -0.71 -16.92 25.17
N SER A 178 -1.48 -18.01 25.19
CA SER A 178 -2.40 -18.29 26.29
C SER A 178 -1.51 -18.50 27.51
N GLU A 179 -1.35 -17.45 28.31
CA GLU A 179 -0.83 -17.62 29.66
C GLU A 179 -1.83 -18.51 30.41
N GLU A 180 -1.44 -19.75 30.62
CA GLU A 180 -2.05 -20.71 31.54
C GLU A 180 -1.87 -20.23 33.01
#